data_d4bf1cbd53c69315127973001400f1b2
#
_entry.id   d4bf1cbd53c69315127973001400f1b2
#
_cell.length_a   1.000
_cell.length_b   1.000
_cell.length_c   1.000
_cell.angle_alpha   90.00
_cell.angle_beta   90.00
_cell.angle_gamma   90.00
#
_symmetry.space_group_name_H-M   'P 1'
#
loop_
_entity.id
_entity.type
_entity.pdbx_description
1 polymer ?
#
loop_
_entity_poly.entity_id
_entity_poly.type
_entity_poly.pdbx_seq_one_letter_code
_entity_poly.pdbx_strand_id
1 'polypeptide(L)'
;MCIRDSLYVDAGDFIVMIVGGPNARKDYHYNEGEELFYQIEGDAMVKVQVDGKAKEIVIKEGEMFLLPGNVPHSPIRGANTVGLVVEKVRKGTDMIDGLMWFCDECNNQLHEFKFPLVDIENDFQSRFREFYASEELRTCSECGHVMEVDERFV
;
A
#
# COMPACT_ATOMS: atom_id res chain seq x y z
N MET A 1 2.48 5.62 10.72
CA MET A 1 1.13 5.80 10.18
C MET A 1 0.15 5.07 11.05
N CYS A 2 -0.80 5.75 11.55
CA CYS A 2 -1.89 5.08 12.22
C CYS A 2 -3.00 4.84 11.20
N ILE A 3 -3.25 3.59 10.84
CA ILE A 3 -4.50 3.17 10.20
C ILE A 3 -5.68 3.42 11.18
N ARG A 4 -5.39 3.87 12.40
CA ARG A 4 -6.35 4.11 13.49
C ARG A 4 -7.33 5.26 13.27
N ASP A 5 -7.08 6.10 12.27
CA ASP A 5 -7.96 7.22 11.94
C ASP A 5 -8.90 6.88 10.78
N SER A 6 -9.01 5.60 10.43
CA SER A 6 -9.95 5.14 9.41
C SER A 6 -11.32 4.97 10.04
N LEU A 7 -12.28 5.75 9.57
CA LEU A 7 -13.69 5.50 9.82
C LEU A 7 -14.11 4.32 8.93
N TYR A 8 -14.21 3.16 9.54
CA TYR A 8 -14.56 1.91 8.87
C TYR A 8 -16.06 1.66 9.00
N VAL A 9 -16.74 1.56 7.87
CA VAL A 9 -18.13 1.09 7.85
C VAL A 9 -18.14 -0.29 7.20
N ASP A 10 -18.28 -1.32 8.00
CA ASP A 10 -18.45 -2.71 7.56
C ASP A 10 -19.90 -2.97 7.15
N ALA A 11 -20.27 -2.54 5.96
CA ALA A 11 -21.61 -2.78 5.44
C ALA A 11 -21.61 -2.90 3.92
N GLY A 12 -21.99 -4.07 3.40
CA GLY A 12 -22.18 -4.33 1.97
C GLY A 12 -20.89 -4.74 1.25
N ASP A 13 -20.76 -4.35 0.00
CA ASP A 13 -19.73 -4.83 -0.92
C ASP A 13 -18.43 -4.00 -0.88
N PHE A 14 -18.43 -2.90 -0.13
CA PHE A 14 -17.31 -1.95 -0.12
C PHE A 14 -16.78 -1.67 1.28
N ILE A 15 -15.47 -1.48 1.34
CA ILE A 15 -14.76 -0.88 2.47
C ILE A 15 -14.61 0.61 2.16
N VAL A 16 -15.01 1.47 3.09
CA VAL A 16 -14.87 2.92 2.98
C VAL A 16 -13.97 3.41 4.11
N MET A 17 -12.86 4.05 3.77
CA MET A 17 -11.85 4.49 4.72
C MET A 17 -11.59 5.99 4.58
N ILE A 18 -11.63 6.72 5.69
CA ILE A 18 -11.03 8.07 5.77
C ILE A 18 -9.61 7.89 6.29
N VAL A 19 -8.63 8.34 5.53
CA VAL A 19 -7.21 8.15 5.81
C VAL A 19 -6.49 9.46 5.94
N GLY A 20 -5.79 9.64 7.06
CA GLY A 20 -4.96 10.81 7.33
C GLY A 20 -3.47 10.55 7.04
N GLY A 21 -2.72 11.64 6.80
CA GLY A 21 -1.27 11.62 6.77
C GLY A 21 -0.65 12.00 8.13
N PRO A 22 0.67 11.83 8.32
CA PRO A 22 1.64 11.39 7.31
C PRO A 22 1.68 9.87 7.13
N ASN A 23 1.91 9.44 5.90
CA ASN A 23 2.17 8.05 5.54
C ASN A 23 3.29 7.96 4.49
N ALA A 24 4.35 7.27 4.81
CA ALA A 24 5.53 7.09 3.95
C ALA A 24 6.07 5.66 4.08
N ARG A 25 5.29 4.67 3.64
CA ARG A 25 5.73 3.28 3.58
C ARG A 25 6.47 3.00 2.28
N LYS A 26 7.30 1.96 2.28
CA LYS A 26 8.05 1.50 1.10
C LYS A 26 7.41 0.30 0.39
N ASP A 27 6.45 -0.35 1.04
CA ASP A 27 5.69 -1.46 0.46
C ASP A 27 4.70 -0.97 -0.60
N TYR A 28 4.42 -1.85 -1.54
CA TYR A 28 3.34 -1.72 -2.51
C TYR A 28 2.27 -2.74 -2.17
N HIS A 29 1.05 -2.27 -1.98
CA HIS A 29 -0.12 -3.12 -1.86
C HIS A 29 -0.60 -3.54 -3.25
N TYR A 30 -1.11 -4.74 -3.34
CA TYR A 30 -1.70 -5.30 -4.54
C TYR A 30 -3.03 -5.96 -4.18
N ASN A 31 -4.07 -5.66 -4.91
CA ASN A 31 -5.34 -6.37 -4.82
C ASN A 31 -5.95 -6.57 -6.22
N GLU A 32 -6.86 -7.53 -6.36
CA GLU A 32 -7.51 -7.84 -7.64
C GLU A 32 -8.65 -6.88 -7.98
N GLY A 33 -9.15 -6.13 -7.00
CA GLY A 33 -10.21 -5.15 -7.17
C GLY A 33 -9.70 -3.77 -7.57
N GLU A 34 -10.61 -2.93 -8.02
CA GLU A 34 -10.35 -1.51 -8.20
C GLU A 34 -10.37 -0.79 -6.86
N GLU A 35 -9.62 0.31 -6.75
CA GLU A 35 -9.54 1.13 -5.57
C GLU A 35 -9.73 2.61 -5.94
N LEU A 36 -10.73 3.26 -5.35
CA LEU A 36 -11.02 4.67 -5.57
C LEU A 36 -10.34 5.51 -4.49
N PHE A 37 -9.54 6.47 -4.92
CA PHE A 37 -8.96 7.52 -4.09
C PHE A 37 -9.68 8.85 -4.36
N TYR A 38 -10.06 9.54 -3.31
CA TYR A 38 -10.53 10.93 -3.36
C TYR A 38 -9.79 11.76 -2.32
N GLN A 39 -9.12 12.82 -2.74
CA GLN A 39 -8.33 13.64 -1.85
C GLN A 39 -9.17 14.81 -1.32
N ILE A 40 -9.45 14.82 -0.01
CA ILE A 40 -10.36 15.76 0.65
C ILE A 40 -9.60 17.02 1.07
N GLU A 41 -8.41 16.85 1.71
CA GLU A 41 -7.57 17.96 2.17
C GLU A 41 -6.11 17.67 1.82
N GLY A 42 -5.43 18.67 1.25
CA GLY A 42 -4.04 18.59 0.79
C GLY A 42 -3.84 17.57 -0.33
N ASP A 43 -2.64 17.48 -0.86
CA ASP A 43 -2.30 16.59 -1.96
C ASP A 43 -1.77 15.24 -1.44
N ALA A 44 -2.04 14.17 -2.17
CA ALA A 44 -1.45 12.86 -1.97
C ALA A 44 -0.74 12.38 -3.23
N MET A 45 0.13 11.40 -3.08
CA MET A 45 0.80 10.72 -4.19
C MET A 45 0.56 9.21 -4.06
N VAL A 46 0.25 8.57 -5.19
CA VAL A 46 0.21 7.11 -5.28
C VAL A 46 1.35 6.67 -6.19
N LYS A 47 2.33 5.97 -5.63
CA LYS A 47 3.34 5.26 -6.44
C LYS A 47 2.72 3.99 -6.98
N VAL A 48 2.93 3.68 -8.24
CA VAL A 48 2.45 2.45 -8.89
C VAL A 48 3.59 1.77 -9.62
N GLN A 49 3.53 0.43 -9.71
CA GLN A 49 4.43 -0.36 -10.55
C GLN A 49 3.69 -0.76 -11.82
N VAL A 50 4.16 -0.25 -12.97
CA VAL A 50 3.58 -0.53 -14.29
C VAL A 50 4.70 -0.86 -15.27
N ASP A 51 4.61 -2.00 -15.92
CA ASP A 51 5.62 -2.48 -16.90
C ASP A 51 7.05 -2.50 -16.32
N GLY A 52 7.20 -2.94 -15.06
CA GLY A 52 8.49 -3.02 -14.37
C GLY A 52 9.09 -1.66 -13.98
N LYS A 53 8.30 -0.59 -13.99
CA LYS A 53 8.74 0.76 -13.65
C LYS A 53 7.85 1.39 -12.60
N ALA A 54 8.49 2.05 -11.64
CA ALA A 54 7.80 2.91 -10.70
C ALA A 54 7.33 4.19 -11.41
N LYS A 55 6.06 4.56 -11.18
CA LYS A 55 5.47 5.84 -11.62
C LYS A 55 4.80 6.51 -10.43
N GLU A 56 4.77 7.82 -10.43
CA GLU A 56 4.13 8.63 -9.40
C GLU A 56 2.90 9.32 -9.98
N ILE A 57 1.77 9.15 -9.29
CA ILE A 57 0.49 9.76 -9.63
C ILE A 57 0.15 10.71 -8.49
N VAL A 58 0.16 12.01 -8.77
CA VAL A 58 -0.26 13.03 -7.81
C VAL A 58 -1.77 13.18 -7.88
N ILE A 59 -2.44 13.12 -6.74
CA ILE A 59 -3.87 13.38 -6.57
C ILE A 59 -3.97 14.66 -5.76
N LYS A 60 -4.39 15.76 -6.39
CA LYS A 60 -4.53 17.04 -5.71
C LYS A 60 -5.81 17.08 -4.87
N GLU A 61 -5.85 18.02 -3.93
CA GLU A 61 -7.07 18.32 -3.20
C GLU A 61 -8.26 18.49 -4.15
N GLY A 62 -9.35 17.80 -3.87
CA GLY A 62 -10.57 17.75 -4.68
C GLY A 62 -10.53 16.79 -5.88
N GLU A 63 -9.39 16.17 -6.17
CA GLU A 63 -9.27 15.21 -7.27
C GLU A 63 -9.57 13.77 -6.83
N MET A 64 -10.01 12.98 -7.80
CA MET A 64 -10.24 11.54 -7.66
C MET A 64 -9.33 10.75 -8.60
N PHE A 65 -8.93 9.57 -8.16
CA PHE A 65 -8.18 8.61 -8.96
C PHE A 65 -8.76 7.21 -8.77
N LEU A 66 -9.20 6.58 -9.85
CA LEU A 66 -9.60 5.18 -9.84
C LEU A 66 -8.40 4.32 -10.28
N LEU A 67 -7.84 3.58 -9.33
CA LEU A 67 -6.77 2.63 -9.57
C LEU A 67 -7.36 1.32 -10.11
N PRO A 68 -6.92 0.84 -11.27
CA PRO A 68 -7.32 -0.48 -11.76
C PRO A 68 -6.86 -1.61 -10.83
N GLY A 69 -7.61 -2.70 -10.79
CA GLY A 69 -7.18 -3.90 -10.10
C GLY A 69 -5.87 -4.46 -10.67
N ASN A 70 -5.17 -5.26 -9.86
CA ASN A 70 -3.90 -5.89 -10.20
C ASN A 70 -2.72 -4.92 -10.45
N VAL A 71 -2.81 -3.68 -9.96
CA VAL A 71 -1.70 -2.71 -10.03
C VAL A 71 -1.08 -2.55 -8.64
N PRO A 72 0.18 -2.95 -8.44
CA PRO A 72 0.89 -2.70 -7.17
C PRO A 72 1.02 -1.20 -6.94
N HIS A 73 0.63 -0.74 -5.75
CA HIS A 73 0.57 0.67 -5.43
C HIS A 73 0.96 0.97 -3.99
N SER A 74 1.51 2.15 -3.77
CA SER A 74 1.94 2.66 -2.47
C SER A 74 1.43 4.08 -2.28
N PRO A 75 0.35 4.29 -1.51
CA PRO A 75 -0.14 5.62 -1.20
C PRO A 75 0.79 6.33 -0.23
N ILE A 76 1.23 7.53 -0.61
CA ILE A 76 2.08 8.41 0.20
C ILE A 76 1.31 9.69 0.50
N ARG A 77 1.28 10.08 1.76
CA ARG A 77 0.57 11.26 2.24
C ARG A 77 1.47 12.11 3.12
N GLY A 78 1.47 13.41 2.87
CA GLY A 78 2.11 14.39 3.74
C GLY A 78 1.35 14.59 5.06
N ALA A 79 1.92 15.36 5.97
CA ALA A 79 1.21 15.80 7.16
C ALA A 79 0.00 16.69 6.80
N ASN A 80 -1.04 16.64 7.62
CA ASN A 80 -2.27 17.43 7.45
C ASN A 80 -3.02 17.16 6.13
N THR A 81 -2.96 15.93 5.65
CA THR A 81 -3.74 15.49 4.49
C THR A 81 -4.84 14.55 4.92
N VAL A 82 -5.98 14.62 4.25
CA VAL A 82 -7.13 13.74 4.46
C VAL A 82 -7.60 13.22 3.11
N GLY A 83 -7.76 11.91 2.99
CA GLY A 83 -8.29 11.26 1.80
C GLY A 83 -9.37 10.24 2.12
N LEU A 84 -10.25 10.00 1.16
CA LEU A 84 -11.20 8.90 1.15
C LEU A 84 -10.65 7.80 0.24
N VAL A 85 -10.70 6.55 0.72
CA VAL A 85 -10.37 5.36 -0.07
C VAL A 85 -11.56 4.42 -0.03
N VAL A 86 -11.96 3.93 -1.20
CA VAL A 86 -13.05 2.96 -1.35
C VAL A 86 -12.55 1.76 -2.15
N GLU A 87 -12.72 0.58 -1.60
CA GLU A 87 -12.32 -0.68 -2.23
C GLU A 87 -13.34 -1.79 -1.94
N LYS A 88 -13.30 -2.89 -2.68
CA LYS A 88 -14.18 -4.03 -2.45
C LYS A 88 -13.81 -4.78 -1.17
N VAL A 89 -14.83 -5.26 -0.46
CA VAL A 89 -14.66 -6.24 0.62
C VAL A 89 -14.11 -7.53 0.02
N ARG A 90 -13.03 -8.07 0.60
CA ARG A 90 -12.42 -9.34 0.17
C ARG A 90 -12.79 -10.53 1.05
N LYS A 91 -13.21 -10.27 2.29
CA LYS A 91 -13.64 -11.31 3.21
C LYS A 91 -14.80 -12.14 2.65
N GLY A 92 -14.61 -13.46 2.58
CA GLY A 92 -15.59 -14.39 2.01
C GLY A 92 -15.56 -14.48 0.47
N THR A 93 -14.54 -13.93 -0.17
CA THR A 93 -14.26 -14.06 -1.61
C THR A 93 -12.98 -14.87 -1.82
N ASP A 94 -12.72 -15.25 -3.07
CA ASP A 94 -11.44 -15.91 -3.47
C ASP A 94 -10.36 -14.88 -3.87
N MET A 95 -10.60 -13.59 -3.67
CA MET A 95 -9.65 -12.51 -4.02
C MET A 95 -8.42 -12.56 -3.12
N ILE A 96 -7.26 -12.37 -3.73
CA ILE A 96 -5.97 -12.39 -3.07
C ILE A 96 -5.38 -10.99 -3.02
N ASP A 97 -4.89 -10.62 -1.86
CA ASP A 97 -4.08 -9.42 -1.64
C ASP A 97 -2.59 -9.79 -1.68
N GLY A 98 -1.76 -8.82 -1.97
CA GLY A 98 -0.31 -8.97 -1.90
C GLY A 98 0.36 -7.73 -1.33
N LEU A 99 1.53 -7.95 -0.75
CA LEU A 99 2.46 -6.90 -0.36
C LEU A 99 3.79 -7.16 -1.07
N MET A 100 4.31 -6.14 -1.73
CA MET A 100 5.53 -6.20 -2.52
C MET A 100 6.51 -5.13 -2.09
N TRP A 101 7.81 -5.43 -2.18
CA TRP A 101 8.88 -4.46 -2.00
C TRP A 101 9.77 -4.44 -3.22
N PHE A 102 10.23 -3.26 -3.57
CA PHE A 102 11.11 -3.02 -4.71
C PHE A 102 12.36 -2.29 -4.25
N CYS A 103 13.49 -2.64 -4.83
CA CYS A 103 14.77 -2.04 -4.50
C CYS A 103 14.76 -0.52 -4.71
N ASP A 104 15.22 0.23 -3.72
CA ASP A 104 15.28 1.70 -3.78
C ASP A 104 16.25 2.19 -4.88
N GLU A 105 17.26 1.38 -5.27
CA GLU A 105 18.28 1.76 -6.24
C GLU A 105 17.96 1.36 -7.68
N CYS A 106 17.46 0.14 -7.90
CA CYS A 106 17.27 -0.38 -9.27
C CYS A 106 15.85 -0.81 -9.60
N ASN A 107 14.91 -0.65 -8.65
CA ASN A 107 13.51 -1.04 -8.79
C ASN A 107 13.28 -2.54 -9.06
N ASN A 108 14.28 -3.40 -8.85
CA ASN A 108 14.07 -4.84 -8.89
C ASN A 108 13.16 -5.27 -7.73
N GLN A 109 12.25 -6.20 -7.97
CA GLN A 109 11.38 -6.73 -6.91
C GLN A 109 12.23 -7.51 -5.90
N LEU A 110 12.15 -7.14 -4.62
CA LEU A 110 12.86 -7.79 -3.52
C LEU A 110 12.10 -8.99 -3.01
N HIS A 111 10.82 -8.78 -2.69
CA HIS A 111 9.96 -9.81 -2.11
C HIS A 111 8.48 -9.56 -2.39
N GLU A 112 7.69 -10.63 -2.30
CA GLU A 112 6.23 -10.59 -2.43
C GLU A 112 5.60 -11.57 -1.45
N PHE A 113 4.59 -11.09 -0.72
CA PHE A 113 3.64 -11.94 0.00
C PHE A 113 2.29 -11.91 -0.71
N LYS A 114 1.65 -13.08 -0.87
CA LYS A 114 0.27 -13.22 -1.33
C LYS A 114 -0.55 -13.93 -0.26
N PHE A 115 -1.69 -13.38 0.07
CA PHE A 115 -2.54 -13.91 1.14
C PHE A 115 -4.01 -13.48 0.96
N PRO A 116 -4.96 -14.29 1.46
CA PRO A 116 -6.33 -13.83 1.59
C PRO A 116 -6.40 -12.77 2.69
N LEU A 117 -6.93 -11.60 2.40
CA LEU A 117 -7.07 -10.52 3.36
C LEU A 117 -8.31 -10.74 4.23
N VAL A 118 -8.09 -10.89 5.53
CA VAL A 118 -9.16 -11.03 6.54
C VAL A 118 -9.21 -9.81 7.45
N ASP A 119 -8.05 -9.30 7.83
CA ASP A 119 -7.88 -8.16 8.73
C ASP A 119 -6.68 -7.34 8.25
N ILE A 120 -6.98 -6.17 7.67
CA ILE A 120 -5.97 -5.27 7.09
C ILE A 120 -4.84 -4.95 8.08
N GLU A 121 -5.19 -4.66 9.33
CA GLU A 121 -4.21 -4.23 10.31
C GLU A 121 -3.27 -5.38 10.71
N ASN A 122 -3.83 -6.53 11.07
CA ASN A 122 -3.05 -7.67 11.54
C ASN A 122 -2.28 -8.37 10.40
N ASP A 123 -2.93 -8.56 9.25
CA ASP A 123 -2.34 -9.26 8.12
C ASP A 123 -1.16 -8.47 7.54
N PHE A 124 -1.29 -7.16 7.41
CA PHE A 124 -0.21 -6.31 6.90
C PHE A 124 0.95 -6.21 7.90
N GLN A 125 0.64 -5.99 9.19
CA GLN A 125 1.67 -5.85 10.21
C GLN A 125 2.54 -7.09 10.34
N SER A 126 1.96 -8.29 10.25
CA SER A 126 2.73 -9.54 10.32
C SER A 126 3.73 -9.65 9.16
N ARG A 127 3.32 -9.26 7.94
CA ARG A 127 4.17 -9.29 6.75
C ARG A 127 5.26 -8.21 6.77
N PHE A 128 4.96 -7.03 7.31
CA PHE A 128 5.97 -5.99 7.51
C PHE A 128 7.08 -6.48 8.46
N ARG A 129 6.71 -7.04 9.59
CA ARG A 129 7.68 -7.58 10.56
C ARG A 129 8.53 -8.69 9.96
N GLU A 130 7.93 -9.62 9.23
CA GLU A 130 8.64 -10.70 8.57
C GLU A 130 9.66 -10.16 7.55
N PHE A 131 9.25 -9.23 6.69
CA PHE A 131 10.12 -8.62 5.70
C PHE A 131 11.28 -7.84 6.34
N TYR A 132 10.98 -6.93 7.26
CA TYR A 132 12.00 -6.06 7.85
C TYR A 132 12.96 -6.78 8.80
N ALA A 133 12.53 -7.88 9.43
CA ALA A 133 13.40 -8.71 10.27
C ALA A 133 14.44 -9.51 9.46
N SER A 134 14.21 -9.75 8.17
CA SER A 134 15.09 -10.55 7.32
C SER A 134 15.95 -9.66 6.41
N GLU A 135 17.27 -9.66 6.62
CA GLU A 135 18.22 -9.01 5.71
C GLU A 135 18.19 -9.67 4.32
N GLU A 136 18.01 -10.98 4.25
CA GLU A 136 17.91 -11.71 2.99
C GLU A 136 16.76 -11.19 2.13
N LEU A 137 15.56 -11.00 2.69
CA LEU A 137 14.40 -10.48 1.97
C LEU A 137 14.58 -9.02 1.53
N ARG A 138 15.39 -8.26 2.25
CA ARG A 138 15.69 -6.86 1.95
C ARG A 138 16.87 -6.67 0.99
N THR A 139 17.63 -7.74 0.70
CA THR A 139 18.79 -7.70 -0.18
C THR A 139 18.41 -7.87 -1.64
N CYS A 140 18.77 -6.92 -2.46
CA CYS A 140 18.51 -6.98 -3.91
C CYS A 140 19.42 -7.98 -4.61
N SER A 141 18.83 -8.96 -5.31
CA SER A 141 19.58 -9.96 -6.09
C SER A 141 20.30 -9.38 -7.31
N GLU A 142 19.86 -8.22 -7.81
CA GLU A 142 20.42 -7.61 -9.03
C GLU A 142 21.58 -6.66 -8.73
N CYS A 143 21.44 -5.77 -7.73
CA CYS A 143 22.47 -4.76 -7.46
C CYS A 143 23.14 -4.88 -6.09
N GLY A 144 22.71 -5.83 -5.24
CA GLY A 144 23.28 -6.05 -3.93
C GLY A 144 22.90 -5.01 -2.87
N HIS A 145 22.08 -4.01 -3.22
CA HIS A 145 21.59 -3.03 -2.25
C HIS A 145 20.73 -3.72 -1.18
N VAL A 146 20.91 -3.34 0.07
CA VAL A 146 20.10 -3.80 1.20
C VAL A 146 19.16 -2.67 1.62
N MET A 147 17.86 -2.86 1.45
CA MET A 147 16.85 -1.88 1.88
C MET A 147 16.96 -1.65 3.39
N GLU A 148 16.95 -0.39 3.81
CA GLU A 148 16.95 -0.02 5.21
C GLU A 148 15.72 -0.56 5.97
N VAL A 149 15.95 -0.94 7.21
CA VAL A 149 14.91 -1.38 8.13
C VAL A 149 13.98 -0.20 8.45
N ASP A 150 12.70 -0.45 8.41
CA ASP A 150 11.71 0.49 8.98
C ASP A 150 11.47 0.11 10.45
N GLU A 151 12.04 0.91 11.36
CA GLU A 151 12.00 0.65 12.81
C GLU A 151 10.58 0.60 13.40
N ARG A 152 9.58 1.06 12.65
CA ARG A 152 8.18 0.96 13.07
C ARG A 152 7.66 -0.49 13.07
N PHE A 153 8.37 -1.40 12.40
CA PHE A 153 7.92 -2.78 12.19
C PHE A 153 8.89 -3.84 12.77
N VAL A 154 9.89 -3.45 13.52
CA VAL A 154 10.85 -4.35 14.19
C VAL A 154 10.77 -4.23 15.70
#